data_f6c33327fc54b0c946dfcd740a57b5ed
#
_entry.id   f6c33327fc54b0c946dfcd740a57b5ed
#
_cell.length_a   1.000
_cell.length_b   1.000
_cell.length_c   1.000
_cell.angle_alpha   90.00
_cell.angle_beta   90.00
_cell.angle_gamma   90.00
#
_symmetry.space_group_name_H-M   'P 1'
#
loop_
_entity.id
_entity.type
_entity.pdbx_description
1 polymer ?
#
loop_
_entity_poly.entity_id
_entity_poly.type
_entity_poly.pdbx_seq_one_letter_code
_entity_poly.pdbx_strand_id
1 'polypeptide(L)'
;MDRSADAQRPLRIGGRPVAAQLRARAPALTSRVVARLLRDLPVYAELPHEEIAGDIADIVQHNLRLFADVVEHRRPATDTELAQQRDSAAQRAEEGVPLDAILTAYQVGIGMCWEETAQDAGPGDLPVVLEIMNRIMVLQQQLTSAVSGAYLEARQILDSQEHGGRHALMAALLTGEDLERFARRTGLRPAARYLTMTLALGPHDDEVAQVPGPGTGVAARRKIRRIRTALDRFAGTPALTALDETGGTVLLPVAETPPWSGPGGLRDLVAEATRAAGVPVVAAAETTEPGAVPAAVARNAEIVALVARTGRPAGLYRLADVLLEYQLSRPSEALNGLARLLLPLEAKPELLHTLETYLAHGLDRRAAAAALHVHPNTVDYRIRRIGRLTGLSPARPADLQHLSAALVARRSV
;
A
#
# COMPACT_ATOMS: atom_id res chain seq x y z
N MET A 1 23.79 17.46 -58.05
CA MET A 1 24.90 16.74 -57.38
C MET A 1 24.30 15.73 -56.46
N ASP A 2 24.59 14.50 -56.73
CA ASP A 2 23.83 13.28 -56.40
C ASP A 2 23.94 12.87 -54.90
N ARG A 3 22.99 13.32 -54.11
CA ARG A 3 22.84 12.88 -52.71
C ARG A 3 22.46 11.38 -52.56
N SER A 4 22.03 10.75 -53.66
CA SER A 4 21.58 9.37 -53.70
C SER A 4 22.74 8.36 -53.78
N ALA A 5 23.82 8.71 -54.46
CA ALA A 5 24.99 7.84 -54.60
C ALA A 5 25.89 7.80 -53.36
N ASP A 6 25.86 8.85 -52.53
CA ASP A 6 26.66 8.92 -51.29
C ASP A 6 26.02 8.14 -50.12
N ALA A 7 24.71 7.92 -50.17
CA ALA A 7 23.97 7.13 -49.20
C ALA A 7 24.27 5.60 -49.29
N GLN A 8 24.82 5.12 -50.39
CA GLN A 8 25.10 3.69 -50.62
C GLN A 8 26.56 3.28 -50.32
N ARG A 9 27.45 4.22 -50.03
CA ARG A 9 28.84 3.88 -49.72
C ARG A 9 28.94 3.46 -48.23
N PRO A 10 29.64 2.34 -47.92
CA PRO A 10 29.83 1.92 -46.53
C PRO A 10 30.63 2.98 -45.75
N LEU A 11 30.21 3.24 -44.50
CA LEU A 11 30.95 4.12 -43.59
C LEU A 11 32.30 3.49 -43.27
N ARG A 12 33.37 4.24 -43.44
CA ARG A 12 34.75 3.76 -43.29
C ARG A 12 35.49 4.61 -42.27
N ILE A 13 36.24 3.94 -41.38
CA ILE A 13 37.22 4.55 -40.47
C ILE A 13 38.57 3.86 -40.71
N GLY A 14 39.64 4.64 -40.83
CA GLY A 14 40.96 4.12 -41.20
C GLY A 14 40.95 3.34 -42.53
N GLY A 15 40.09 3.73 -43.47
CA GLY A 15 39.94 3.08 -44.77
C GLY A 15 39.15 1.76 -44.76
N ARG A 16 38.68 1.26 -43.61
CA ARG A 16 37.97 -0.02 -43.47
C ARG A 16 36.48 0.18 -43.21
N PRO A 17 35.58 -0.65 -43.78
CA PRO A 17 34.15 -0.57 -43.51
C PRO A 17 33.84 -0.92 -42.04
N VAL A 18 33.18 0.00 -41.33
CA VAL A 18 32.92 -0.12 -39.87
C VAL A 18 32.01 -1.32 -39.55
N ALA A 19 30.92 -1.51 -40.28
CA ALA A 19 30.00 -2.63 -40.04
C ALA A 19 30.66 -4.01 -40.20
N ALA A 20 31.53 -4.15 -41.24
CA ALA A 20 32.27 -5.40 -41.46
C ALA A 20 33.29 -5.68 -40.33
N GLN A 21 33.99 -4.63 -39.84
CA GLN A 21 34.89 -4.77 -38.70
C GLN A 21 34.18 -5.17 -37.42
N LEU A 22 33.02 -4.54 -37.10
CA LEU A 22 32.22 -4.87 -35.94
C LEU A 22 31.73 -6.31 -35.96
N ARG A 23 31.22 -6.79 -37.11
CA ARG A 23 30.79 -8.18 -37.26
C ARG A 23 31.95 -9.18 -37.08
N ALA A 24 33.12 -8.86 -37.63
CA ALA A 24 34.29 -9.73 -37.49
C ALA A 24 34.82 -9.79 -36.05
N ARG A 25 34.69 -8.70 -35.28
CA ARG A 25 35.15 -8.60 -33.89
C ARG A 25 34.06 -8.94 -32.88
N ALA A 26 32.80 -9.11 -33.30
CA ALA A 26 31.67 -9.34 -32.41
C ALA A 26 31.87 -10.46 -31.38
N PRO A 27 32.40 -11.66 -31.72
CA PRO A 27 32.60 -12.72 -30.72
C PRO A 27 33.58 -12.33 -29.61
N ALA A 28 34.71 -11.72 -29.96
CA ALA A 28 35.72 -11.26 -29.01
C ALA A 28 35.20 -10.09 -28.16
N LEU A 29 34.46 -9.17 -28.76
CA LEU A 29 33.84 -8.04 -28.08
C LEU A 29 32.73 -8.50 -27.13
N THR A 30 31.93 -9.48 -27.51
CA THR A 30 30.93 -10.12 -26.62
C THR A 30 31.57 -10.62 -25.35
N SER A 31 32.65 -11.40 -25.46
CA SER A 31 33.34 -11.93 -24.27
C SER A 31 33.88 -10.82 -23.36
N ARG A 32 34.41 -9.75 -23.96
CA ARG A 32 34.88 -8.57 -23.20
C ARG A 32 33.76 -7.81 -22.52
N VAL A 33 32.63 -7.63 -23.20
CA VAL A 33 31.45 -6.99 -22.61
C VAL A 33 30.90 -7.80 -21.44
N VAL A 34 30.69 -9.11 -21.61
CA VAL A 34 30.22 -9.99 -20.55
C VAL A 34 31.16 -9.95 -19.34
N ALA A 35 32.50 -10.07 -19.57
CA ALA A 35 33.47 -9.96 -18.48
C ALA A 35 33.43 -8.59 -17.77
N ARG A 36 33.12 -7.53 -18.49
CA ARG A 36 32.94 -6.18 -17.94
C ARG A 36 31.68 -6.09 -17.10
N LEU A 37 30.53 -6.62 -17.57
CA LEU A 37 29.28 -6.65 -16.85
C LEU A 37 29.40 -7.40 -15.52
N LEU A 38 30.01 -8.58 -15.54
CA LEU A 38 30.24 -9.39 -14.32
C LEU A 38 31.12 -8.71 -13.27
N ARG A 39 32.05 -7.87 -13.71
CA ARG A 39 32.94 -7.14 -12.81
C ARG A 39 32.29 -5.88 -12.23
N ASP A 40 31.56 -5.13 -13.06
CA ASP A 40 31.11 -3.78 -12.73
C ASP A 40 29.68 -3.75 -12.18
N LEU A 41 28.89 -4.83 -12.40
CA LEU A 41 27.49 -4.95 -11.97
C LEU A 41 27.29 -6.19 -11.09
N PRO A 42 27.30 -6.05 -9.76
CA PRO A 42 27.21 -7.21 -8.84
C PRO A 42 26.00 -8.10 -9.08
N VAL A 43 24.84 -7.53 -9.45
CA VAL A 43 23.62 -8.28 -9.72
C VAL A 43 23.77 -9.30 -10.86
N TYR A 44 24.63 -9.01 -11.84
CA TYR A 44 24.94 -9.95 -12.93
C TYR A 44 25.89 -11.07 -12.49
N ALA A 45 26.73 -10.83 -11.49
CA ALA A 45 27.60 -11.85 -10.92
C ALA A 45 26.86 -12.88 -10.07
N GLU A 46 25.65 -12.54 -9.59
CA GLU A 46 24.77 -13.41 -8.80
C GLU A 46 23.88 -14.32 -9.67
N LEU A 47 23.81 -14.07 -10.98
CA LEU A 47 23.01 -14.89 -11.90
C LEU A 47 23.65 -16.28 -12.13
N PRO A 48 22.85 -17.32 -12.42
CA PRO A 48 23.34 -18.65 -12.75
C PRO A 48 24.31 -18.64 -13.94
N HIS A 49 25.33 -19.47 -13.90
CA HIS A 49 26.34 -19.56 -14.98
C HIS A 49 25.73 -19.88 -16.35
N GLU A 50 24.66 -20.65 -16.39
CA GLU A 50 23.95 -21.01 -17.63
C GLU A 50 23.33 -19.78 -18.29
N GLU A 51 22.76 -18.85 -17.51
CA GLU A 51 22.20 -17.59 -18.00
C GLU A 51 23.29 -16.64 -18.49
N ILE A 52 24.42 -16.57 -17.79
CA ILE A 52 25.55 -15.71 -18.18
C ILE A 52 26.17 -16.18 -19.48
N ALA A 53 26.40 -17.48 -19.63
CA ALA A 53 27.03 -18.07 -20.81
C ALA A 53 26.09 -18.17 -22.02
N GLY A 54 24.76 -18.25 -21.77
CA GLY A 54 23.73 -18.31 -22.78
C GLY A 54 23.11 -16.94 -23.04
N ASP A 55 22.04 -16.63 -22.32
CA ASP A 55 21.13 -15.50 -22.60
C ASP A 55 21.84 -14.15 -22.63
N ILE A 56 22.75 -13.88 -21.67
CA ILE A 56 23.47 -12.59 -21.64
C ILE A 56 24.45 -12.49 -22.80
N ALA A 57 25.20 -13.55 -23.10
CA ALA A 57 26.12 -13.54 -24.23
C ALA A 57 25.39 -13.40 -25.57
N ASP A 58 24.24 -14.08 -25.72
CA ASP A 58 23.41 -14.03 -26.92
C ASP A 58 22.81 -12.63 -27.13
N ILE A 59 22.26 -11.99 -26.10
CA ILE A 59 21.73 -10.63 -26.22
C ILE A 59 22.83 -9.61 -26.51
N VAL A 60 24.01 -9.74 -25.90
CA VAL A 60 25.16 -8.87 -26.20
C VAL A 60 25.59 -9.05 -27.65
N GLN A 61 25.72 -10.28 -28.13
CA GLN A 61 26.10 -10.56 -29.51
C GLN A 61 25.04 -10.04 -30.49
N HIS A 62 23.76 -10.19 -30.18
CA HIS A 62 22.66 -9.65 -30.97
C HIS A 62 22.76 -8.12 -31.07
N ASN A 63 22.97 -7.43 -29.93
CA ASN A 63 23.11 -5.98 -29.89
C ASN A 63 24.29 -5.47 -30.74
N LEU A 64 25.42 -6.17 -30.74
CA LEU A 64 26.57 -5.84 -31.58
C LEU A 64 26.26 -5.98 -33.07
N ARG A 65 25.50 -7.02 -33.45
CA ARG A 65 25.03 -7.20 -34.84
C ARG A 65 24.04 -6.11 -35.22
N LEU A 66 23.08 -5.82 -34.37
CA LEU A 66 22.10 -4.76 -34.58
C LEU A 66 22.78 -3.39 -34.77
N PHE A 67 23.81 -3.09 -33.97
CA PHE A 67 24.57 -1.88 -34.15
C PHE A 67 25.30 -1.85 -35.53
N ALA A 68 25.91 -2.96 -35.92
CA ALA A 68 26.55 -3.05 -37.26
C ALA A 68 25.52 -2.84 -38.38
N ASP A 69 24.30 -3.38 -38.26
CA ASP A 69 23.23 -3.25 -39.25
C ASP A 69 22.69 -1.81 -39.33
N VAL A 70 22.51 -1.13 -38.17
CA VAL A 70 22.12 0.28 -38.11
C VAL A 70 23.18 1.20 -38.80
N VAL A 71 24.46 0.89 -38.61
CA VAL A 71 25.56 1.62 -39.24
C VAL A 71 25.62 1.34 -40.74
N GLU A 72 25.45 0.09 -41.17
CA GLU A 72 25.52 -0.32 -42.58
C GLU A 72 24.35 0.24 -43.39
N HIS A 73 23.13 0.07 -42.91
CA HIS A 73 21.93 0.48 -43.62
C HIS A 73 21.58 1.95 -43.40
N ARG A 74 22.32 2.66 -42.57
CA ARG A 74 22.14 4.09 -42.27
C ARG A 74 20.70 4.45 -41.87
N ARG A 75 20.02 3.57 -41.13
CA ARG A 75 18.62 3.75 -40.64
C ARG A 75 18.51 3.42 -39.17
N PRO A 76 17.48 3.91 -38.47
CA PRO A 76 17.14 3.45 -37.13
C PRO A 76 16.79 1.95 -37.13
N ALA A 77 16.90 1.31 -35.95
CA ALA A 77 16.42 -0.05 -35.76
C ALA A 77 14.89 -0.10 -35.90
N THR A 78 14.39 -1.20 -36.45
CA THR A 78 12.95 -1.46 -36.55
C THR A 78 12.43 -2.11 -35.28
N ASP A 79 11.12 -2.07 -35.08
CA ASP A 79 10.47 -2.73 -33.95
C ASP A 79 10.73 -4.23 -33.88
N THR A 80 10.82 -4.88 -35.05
CA THR A 80 11.12 -6.32 -35.13
C THR A 80 12.56 -6.61 -34.70
N GLU A 81 13.51 -5.74 -35.06
CA GLU A 81 14.91 -5.87 -34.67
C GLU A 81 15.14 -5.63 -33.17
N LEU A 82 14.21 -4.93 -32.48
CA LEU A 82 14.21 -4.68 -31.04
C LEU A 82 13.40 -5.72 -30.23
N ALA A 83 12.81 -6.73 -30.87
CA ALA A 83 11.98 -7.71 -30.19
C ALA A 83 12.76 -8.50 -29.12
N GLN A 84 13.97 -8.97 -29.46
CA GLN A 84 14.78 -9.77 -28.54
C GLN A 84 15.19 -8.97 -27.29
N GLN A 85 15.40 -7.66 -27.40
CA GLN A 85 15.71 -6.79 -26.26
C GLN A 85 14.49 -6.60 -25.36
N ARG A 86 13.26 -6.53 -25.92
CA ARG A 86 12.02 -6.50 -25.14
C ARG A 86 11.83 -7.80 -24.38
N ASP A 87 12.00 -8.95 -25.07
CA ASP A 87 11.84 -10.26 -24.45
C ASP A 87 12.85 -10.46 -23.31
N SER A 88 14.11 -10.12 -23.54
CA SER A 88 15.16 -10.15 -22.52
C SER A 88 14.84 -9.24 -21.34
N ALA A 89 14.33 -8.04 -21.57
CA ALA A 89 13.96 -7.10 -20.51
C ALA A 89 12.79 -7.61 -19.67
N ALA A 90 11.78 -8.21 -20.31
CA ALA A 90 10.63 -8.82 -19.63
C ALA A 90 11.09 -9.99 -18.75
N GLN A 91 11.94 -10.88 -19.27
CA GLN A 91 12.50 -11.98 -18.51
C GLN A 91 13.29 -11.49 -17.28
N ARG A 92 14.17 -10.49 -17.45
CA ARG A 92 14.92 -9.90 -16.33
C ARG A 92 14.03 -9.22 -15.28
N ALA A 93 12.88 -8.68 -15.69
CA ALA A 93 11.87 -8.16 -14.75
C ALA A 93 11.28 -9.29 -13.89
N GLU A 94 11.01 -10.46 -14.48
CA GLU A 94 10.52 -11.66 -13.77
C GLU A 94 11.57 -12.22 -12.80
N GLU A 95 12.82 -12.19 -13.18
CA GLU A 95 13.97 -12.62 -12.35
C GLU A 95 14.31 -11.61 -11.24
N GLY A 96 13.67 -10.44 -11.22
CA GLY A 96 13.89 -9.41 -10.20
C GLY A 96 15.14 -8.56 -10.41
N VAL A 97 15.78 -8.62 -11.58
CA VAL A 97 16.92 -7.76 -11.91
C VAL A 97 16.47 -6.30 -11.98
N PRO A 98 17.12 -5.37 -11.26
CA PRO A 98 16.73 -3.95 -11.29
C PRO A 98 16.87 -3.31 -12.67
N LEU A 99 15.91 -2.46 -13.05
CA LEU A 99 15.91 -1.79 -14.36
C LEU A 99 17.15 -0.94 -14.62
N ASP A 100 17.65 -0.25 -13.60
CA ASP A 100 18.87 0.56 -13.68
C ASP A 100 20.11 -0.28 -14.00
N ALA A 101 20.22 -1.50 -13.46
CA ALA A 101 21.28 -2.44 -13.78
C ALA A 101 21.21 -2.89 -15.26
N ILE A 102 20.00 -3.16 -15.76
CA ILE A 102 19.79 -3.52 -17.16
C ILE A 102 20.19 -2.36 -18.08
N LEU A 103 19.72 -1.15 -17.81
CA LEU A 103 20.06 0.03 -18.62
C LEU A 103 21.56 0.33 -18.57
N THR A 104 22.20 0.17 -17.41
CA THR A 104 23.65 0.32 -17.26
C THR A 104 24.41 -0.73 -18.10
N ALA A 105 23.92 -1.98 -18.15
CA ALA A 105 24.52 -3.02 -18.99
C ALA A 105 24.48 -2.64 -20.48
N TYR A 106 23.36 -2.10 -20.98
CA TYR A 106 23.28 -1.58 -22.35
C TYR A 106 24.26 -0.42 -22.60
N GLN A 107 24.39 0.51 -21.64
CA GLN A 107 25.33 1.62 -21.75
C GLN A 107 26.79 1.15 -21.80
N VAL A 108 27.15 0.19 -20.96
CA VAL A 108 28.49 -0.44 -20.99
C VAL A 108 28.75 -1.09 -22.34
N GLY A 109 27.81 -1.88 -22.87
CA GLY A 109 27.93 -2.53 -24.16
C GLY A 109 28.10 -1.54 -25.31
N ILE A 110 27.29 -0.48 -25.36
CA ILE A 110 27.35 0.59 -26.35
C ILE A 110 28.68 1.35 -26.24
N GLY A 111 29.12 1.69 -25.03
CA GLY A 111 30.40 2.39 -24.82
C GLY A 111 31.57 1.58 -25.33
N MET A 112 31.66 0.29 -25.02
CA MET A 112 32.73 -0.59 -25.53
C MET A 112 32.67 -0.78 -27.05
N CYS A 113 31.46 -0.83 -27.63
CA CYS A 113 31.28 -0.88 -29.08
C CYS A 113 31.76 0.41 -29.76
N TRP A 114 31.50 1.54 -29.13
CA TRP A 114 32.01 2.85 -29.60
C TRP A 114 33.55 2.92 -29.53
N GLU A 115 34.14 2.56 -28.38
CA GLU A 115 35.60 2.53 -28.21
C GLU A 115 36.26 1.68 -29.30
N GLU A 116 35.73 0.47 -29.55
CA GLU A 116 36.21 -0.43 -30.60
C GLU A 116 36.08 0.16 -32.01
N THR A 117 35.03 0.95 -32.24
CA THR A 117 34.77 1.58 -33.54
C THR A 117 35.70 2.78 -33.80
N ALA A 118 35.96 3.56 -32.75
CA ALA A 118 36.65 4.83 -32.83
C ALA A 118 38.20 4.71 -32.75
N GLN A 119 38.72 3.56 -32.26
CA GLN A 119 40.15 3.39 -31.99
C GLN A 119 41.08 3.63 -33.19
N ASP A 120 40.62 3.33 -34.40
CA ASP A 120 41.40 3.44 -35.64
C ASP A 120 41.12 4.76 -36.42
N ALA A 121 40.37 5.72 -35.80
CA ALA A 121 39.95 6.96 -36.42
C ALA A 121 41.12 7.95 -36.57
N GLY A 122 41.31 8.47 -37.80
CA GLY A 122 42.25 9.54 -38.08
C GLY A 122 41.57 10.91 -38.27
N PRO A 123 42.33 12.00 -38.40
CA PRO A 123 41.79 13.36 -38.55
C PRO A 123 40.81 13.54 -39.73
N GLY A 124 40.97 12.74 -40.79
CA GLY A 124 40.07 12.76 -41.95
C GLY A 124 38.74 12.05 -41.77
N ASP A 125 38.60 11.23 -40.72
CA ASP A 125 37.42 10.42 -40.49
C ASP A 125 36.33 11.14 -39.65
N LEU A 126 36.58 12.38 -39.19
CA LEU A 126 35.68 13.13 -38.31
C LEU A 126 34.21 13.17 -38.77
N PRO A 127 33.89 13.42 -40.07
CA PRO A 127 32.50 13.43 -40.53
C PRO A 127 31.81 12.07 -40.34
N VAL A 128 32.54 10.98 -40.61
CA VAL A 128 32.04 9.60 -40.45
C VAL A 128 31.85 9.25 -38.95
N VAL A 129 32.79 9.64 -38.11
CA VAL A 129 32.74 9.48 -36.67
C VAL A 129 31.50 10.18 -36.10
N LEU A 130 31.21 11.43 -36.50
CA LEU A 130 30.02 12.15 -36.06
C LEU A 130 28.72 11.50 -36.56
N GLU A 131 28.71 10.97 -37.79
CA GLU A 131 27.54 10.24 -38.30
C GLU A 131 27.28 8.96 -37.48
N ILE A 132 28.30 8.16 -37.18
CA ILE A 132 28.18 6.95 -36.40
C ILE A 132 27.73 7.28 -34.97
N MET A 133 28.29 8.33 -34.35
CA MET A 133 27.89 8.78 -33.01
C MET A 133 26.42 9.15 -32.98
N ASN A 134 25.90 9.88 -33.95
CA ASN A 134 24.50 10.22 -34.03
C ASN A 134 23.61 8.96 -34.12
N ARG A 135 24.02 7.93 -34.90
CA ARG A 135 23.30 6.66 -34.99
C ARG A 135 23.32 5.87 -33.69
N ILE A 136 24.45 5.87 -32.98
CA ILE A 136 24.55 5.28 -31.63
C ILE A 136 23.56 5.96 -30.68
N MET A 137 23.50 7.28 -30.68
CA MET A 137 22.56 8.01 -29.79
C MET A 137 21.11 7.68 -30.11
N VAL A 138 20.72 7.58 -31.37
CA VAL A 138 19.38 7.17 -31.80
C VAL A 138 19.09 5.73 -31.37
N LEU A 139 20.02 4.80 -31.59
CA LEU A 139 19.88 3.41 -31.19
C LEU A 139 19.78 3.28 -29.65
N GLN A 140 20.58 4.02 -28.90
CA GLN A 140 20.52 4.04 -27.44
C GLN A 140 19.16 4.54 -26.95
N GLN A 141 18.61 5.59 -27.55
CA GLN A 141 17.27 6.07 -27.24
C GLN A 141 16.20 4.99 -27.50
N GLN A 142 16.28 4.33 -28.67
CA GLN A 142 15.35 3.25 -29.04
C GLN A 142 15.44 2.06 -28.08
N LEU A 143 16.67 1.62 -27.75
CA LEU A 143 16.91 0.54 -26.77
C LEU A 143 16.37 0.91 -25.38
N THR A 144 16.67 2.11 -24.90
CA THR A 144 16.17 2.58 -23.60
C THR A 144 14.64 2.57 -23.56
N SER A 145 13.98 3.06 -24.61
CA SER A 145 12.52 3.08 -24.70
C SER A 145 11.93 1.65 -24.76
N ALA A 146 12.48 0.79 -25.62
CA ALA A 146 11.99 -0.58 -25.80
C ALA A 146 12.17 -1.43 -24.53
N VAL A 147 13.36 -1.37 -23.93
CA VAL A 147 13.72 -2.11 -22.71
C VAL A 147 12.89 -1.64 -21.52
N SER A 148 12.83 -0.31 -21.30
CA SER A 148 12.04 0.23 -20.16
C SER A 148 10.55 -0.06 -20.30
N GLY A 149 9.99 0.05 -21.52
CA GLY A 149 8.60 -0.25 -21.78
C GLY A 149 8.26 -1.71 -21.45
N ALA A 150 9.00 -2.66 -22.01
CA ALA A 150 8.78 -4.10 -21.79
C ALA A 150 9.01 -4.51 -20.33
N TYR A 151 10.02 -3.96 -19.67
CA TYR A 151 10.28 -4.20 -18.25
C TYR A 151 9.13 -3.74 -17.36
N LEU A 152 8.64 -2.51 -17.56
CA LEU A 152 7.56 -1.95 -16.76
C LEU A 152 6.24 -2.69 -17.00
N GLU A 153 5.97 -3.12 -18.24
CA GLU A 153 4.79 -3.93 -18.57
C GLU A 153 4.84 -5.30 -17.85
N ALA A 154 5.98 -6.00 -17.91
CA ALA A 154 6.17 -7.27 -17.21
C ALA A 154 6.01 -7.10 -15.70
N ARG A 155 6.62 -6.08 -15.10
CA ARG A 155 6.45 -5.76 -13.67
C ARG A 155 5.00 -5.46 -13.31
N GLN A 156 4.29 -4.72 -14.15
CA GLN A 156 2.87 -4.41 -13.91
C GLN A 156 2.00 -5.68 -13.95
N ILE A 157 2.29 -6.63 -14.84
CA ILE A 157 1.59 -7.93 -14.90
C ILE A 157 1.85 -8.72 -13.61
N LEU A 158 3.10 -8.83 -13.17
CA LEU A 158 3.47 -9.52 -11.92
C LEU A 158 2.81 -8.88 -10.70
N ASP A 159 2.91 -7.56 -10.58
CA ASP A 159 2.27 -6.80 -9.48
C ASP A 159 0.74 -6.97 -9.50
N SER A 160 0.12 -7.00 -10.69
CA SER A 160 -1.32 -7.22 -10.83
C SER A 160 -1.74 -8.64 -10.41
N GLN A 161 -0.94 -9.66 -10.72
CA GLN A 161 -1.19 -11.04 -10.29
C GLN A 161 -1.07 -11.19 -8.77
N GLU A 162 -0.04 -10.63 -8.16
CA GLU A 162 0.13 -10.63 -6.70
C GLU A 162 -1.01 -9.88 -6.00
N HIS A 163 -1.39 -8.70 -6.49
CA HIS A 163 -2.51 -7.93 -5.95
C HIS A 163 -3.84 -8.67 -6.15
N GLY A 164 -4.06 -9.28 -7.31
CA GLY A 164 -5.23 -10.11 -7.59
C GLY A 164 -5.36 -11.28 -6.63
N GLY A 165 -4.26 -11.98 -6.36
CA GLY A 165 -4.22 -13.07 -5.38
C GLY A 165 -4.56 -12.60 -3.96
N ARG A 166 -4.02 -11.47 -3.53
CA ARG A 166 -4.33 -10.87 -2.22
C ARG A 166 -5.79 -10.43 -2.11
N HIS A 167 -6.33 -9.80 -3.15
CA HIS A 167 -7.74 -9.41 -3.18
C HIS A 167 -8.66 -10.63 -3.15
N ALA A 168 -8.34 -11.68 -3.89
CA ALA A 168 -9.11 -12.93 -3.88
C ALA A 168 -9.07 -13.59 -2.48
N LEU A 169 -7.90 -13.64 -1.82
CA LEU A 169 -7.77 -14.15 -0.46
C LEU A 169 -8.55 -13.31 0.54
N MET A 170 -8.47 -11.98 0.45
CA MET A 170 -9.25 -11.07 1.31
C MET A 170 -10.75 -11.31 1.13
N ALA A 171 -11.23 -11.40 -0.10
CA ALA A 171 -12.63 -11.67 -0.40
C ALA A 171 -13.08 -13.02 0.17
N ALA A 172 -12.29 -14.10 -0.01
CA ALA A 172 -12.58 -15.42 0.51
C ALA A 172 -12.67 -15.43 2.06
N LEU A 173 -11.74 -14.73 2.73
CA LEU A 173 -11.74 -14.59 4.19
C LEU A 173 -12.96 -13.80 4.68
N LEU A 174 -13.34 -12.73 4.00
CA LEU A 174 -14.49 -11.88 4.39
C LEU A 174 -15.83 -12.57 4.16
N THR A 175 -15.94 -13.40 3.11
CA THR A 175 -17.19 -14.11 2.79
C THR A 175 -17.34 -15.44 3.53
N GLY A 176 -16.27 -15.95 4.14
CA GLY A 176 -16.27 -17.27 4.77
C GLY A 176 -16.29 -18.42 3.75
N GLU A 177 -15.73 -18.20 2.56
CA GLU A 177 -15.56 -19.26 1.54
C GLU A 177 -14.78 -20.44 2.14
N ASP A 178 -15.05 -21.67 1.64
CA ASP A 178 -14.25 -22.84 1.97
C ASP A 178 -12.78 -22.63 1.55
N LEU A 179 -11.95 -22.36 2.56
CA LEU A 179 -10.56 -21.98 2.36
C LEU A 179 -9.68 -23.13 1.86
N GLU A 180 -10.06 -24.39 2.09
CA GLU A 180 -9.35 -25.51 1.50
C GLU A 180 -9.63 -25.60 0.00
N ARG A 181 -10.88 -25.37 -0.40
CA ARG A 181 -11.26 -25.29 -1.80
C ARG A 181 -10.61 -24.10 -2.49
N PHE A 182 -10.57 -22.95 -1.81
CA PHE A 182 -9.88 -21.75 -2.29
C PHE A 182 -8.39 -22.02 -2.52
N ALA A 183 -7.69 -22.63 -1.55
CA ALA A 183 -6.26 -22.94 -1.65
C ALA A 183 -5.95 -23.93 -2.79
N ARG A 184 -6.81 -24.95 -2.99
CA ARG A 184 -6.67 -25.88 -4.13
C ARG A 184 -6.83 -25.20 -5.48
N ARG A 185 -7.73 -24.20 -5.57
CA ARG A 185 -8.00 -23.47 -6.82
C ARG A 185 -6.92 -22.46 -7.16
N THR A 186 -6.39 -21.74 -6.17
CA THR A 186 -5.50 -20.58 -6.36
C THR A 186 -4.05 -20.84 -6.05
N GLY A 187 -3.72 -21.92 -5.33
CA GLY A 187 -2.39 -22.19 -4.79
C GLY A 187 -2.04 -21.37 -3.56
N LEU A 188 -2.89 -20.41 -3.17
CA LEU A 188 -2.65 -19.51 -2.04
C LEU A 188 -3.17 -20.14 -0.73
N ARG A 189 -2.31 -20.22 0.27
CA ARG A 189 -2.68 -20.73 1.59
C ARG A 189 -2.92 -19.58 2.56
N PRO A 190 -4.09 -19.52 3.24
CA PRO A 190 -4.30 -18.59 4.33
C PRO A 190 -3.31 -18.82 5.47
N ALA A 191 -2.99 -17.77 6.23
CA ALA A 191 -2.24 -17.89 7.47
C ALA A 191 -3.09 -18.66 8.52
N ALA A 192 -2.42 -19.29 9.51
CA ALA A 192 -3.11 -20.04 10.56
C ALA A 192 -4.04 -19.12 11.41
N ARG A 193 -3.65 -17.88 11.61
CA ARG A 193 -4.43 -16.86 12.31
C ARG A 193 -4.23 -15.48 11.70
N TYR A 194 -5.23 -14.62 11.88
CA TYR A 194 -5.21 -13.22 11.50
C TYR A 194 -5.52 -12.31 12.66
N LEU A 195 -4.81 -11.21 12.79
CA LEU A 195 -5.31 -10.06 13.52
C LEU A 195 -6.34 -9.38 12.62
N THR A 196 -7.62 -9.55 12.98
CA THR A 196 -8.75 -8.95 12.28
C THR A 196 -9.04 -7.60 12.90
N MET A 197 -8.92 -6.54 12.10
CA MET A 197 -9.18 -5.16 12.55
C MET A 197 -10.25 -4.52 11.67
N THR A 198 -11.12 -3.74 12.29
CA THR A 198 -12.01 -2.79 11.61
C THR A 198 -11.63 -1.39 12.02
N LEU A 199 -11.44 -0.52 11.05
CA LEU A 199 -11.06 0.88 11.22
C LEU A 199 -12.22 1.79 10.83
N ALA A 200 -12.44 2.86 11.60
CA ALA A 200 -13.19 4.03 11.16
C ALA A 200 -12.25 5.23 11.13
N LEU A 201 -12.26 5.96 10.03
CA LEU A 201 -11.39 7.09 9.74
C LEU A 201 -12.18 8.37 9.77
N GLY A 202 -11.71 9.36 10.52
CA GLY A 202 -12.24 10.71 10.45
C GLY A 202 -12.01 11.34 9.06
N PRO A 203 -12.77 12.40 8.72
CA PRO A 203 -12.52 13.17 7.51
C PRO A 203 -11.19 13.94 7.65
N HIS A 204 -10.45 14.06 6.54
CA HIS A 204 -9.30 14.95 6.45
C HIS A 204 -9.77 16.36 6.07
N ASP A 205 -9.07 17.39 6.54
CA ASP A 205 -9.44 18.79 6.25
C ASP A 205 -9.55 19.05 4.73
N ASP A 206 -8.68 18.44 3.93
CA ASP A 206 -8.70 18.54 2.47
C ASP A 206 -9.92 17.81 1.82
N GLU A 207 -10.59 16.90 2.55
CA GLU A 207 -11.81 16.20 2.10
C GLU A 207 -13.07 17.01 2.40
N VAL A 208 -13.02 17.89 3.42
CA VAL A 208 -14.13 18.74 3.88
C VAL A 208 -14.20 20.06 3.11
N ALA A 209 -13.24 20.33 2.23
CA ALA A 209 -13.20 21.55 1.40
C ALA A 209 -14.52 21.73 0.65
N GLN A 210 -15.11 22.94 0.77
CA GLN A 210 -16.48 23.27 0.35
C GLN A 210 -16.75 23.18 -1.17
N VAL A 211 -15.74 22.85 -1.99
CA VAL A 211 -15.88 22.72 -3.45
C VAL A 211 -15.45 21.31 -3.85
N PRO A 212 -16.38 20.45 -4.32
CA PRO A 212 -16.01 19.16 -4.90
C PRO A 212 -15.11 19.36 -6.11
N GLY A 213 -13.88 18.83 -6.04
CA GLY A 213 -12.90 18.95 -7.10
C GLY A 213 -12.02 17.68 -7.17
N PRO A 214 -11.20 17.52 -8.21
CA PRO A 214 -10.31 16.36 -8.36
C PRO A 214 -9.34 16.18 -7.16
N GLY A 215 -9.16 17.20 -6.32
CA GLY A 215 -8.33 17.17 -5.12
C GLY A 215 -8.87 16.29 -3.99
N THR A 216 -10.20 16.20 -3.80
CA THR A 216 -10.80 15.42 -2.70
C THR A 216 -10.50 13.93 -2.84
N GLY A 217 -10.63 13.35 -4.03
CA GLY A 217 -10.29 11.96 -4.29
C GLY A 217 -8.78 11.66 -4.21
N VAL A 218 -7.92 12.67 -4.41
CA VAL A 218 -6.47 12.53 -4.21
C VAL A 218 -6.14 12.49 -2.73
N ALA A 219 -6.77 13.33 -1.90
CA ALA A 219 -6.58 13.34 -0.44
C ALA A 219 -6.99 12.00 0.18
N ALA A 220 -8.16 11.47 -0.20
CA ALA A 220 -8.66 10.16 0.25
C ALA A 220 -7.69 9.02 -0.11
N ARG A 221 -7.24 8.95 -1.37
CA ARG A 221 -6.25 7.94 -1.80
C ARG A 221 -4.91 8.07 -1.07
N ARG A 222 -4.46 9.30 -0.79
CA ARG A 222 -3.22 9.56 -0.03
C ARG A 222 -3.35 9.08 1.41
N LYS A 223 -4.48 9.35 2.07
CA LYS A 223 -4.82 8.88 3.41
C LYS A 223 -4.76 7.35 3.49
N ILE A 224 -5.47 6.65 2.61
CA ILE A 224 -5.49 5.18 2.58
C ILE A 224 -4.09 4.61 2.34
N ARG A 225 -3.33 5.17 1.39
CA ARG A 225 -1.96 4.71 1.11
C ARG A 225 -1.04 4.86 2.31
N ARG A 226 -1.12 5.97 3.05
CA ARG A 226 -0.30 6.21 4.25
C ARG A 226 -0.64 5.20 5.35
N ILE A 227 -1.93 4.91 5.54
CA ILE A 227 -2.39 3.89 6.50
C ILE A 227 -1.84 2.51 6.11
N ARG A 228 -1.98 2.10 4.85
CA ARG A 228 -1.43 0.82 4.37
C ARG A 228 0.07 0.71 4.61
N THR A 229 0.83 1.75 4.25
CA THR A 229 2.29 1.78 4.50
C THR A 229 2.64 1.65 5.97
N ALA A 230 1.88 2.27 6.88
CA ALA A 230 2.09 2.14 8.32
C ALA A 230 1.78 0.72 8.81
N LEU A 231 0.70 0.11 8.31
CA LEU A 231 0.29 -1.27 8.63
C LEU A 231 1.34 -2.29 8.14
N ASP A 232 1.79 -2.17 6.89
CA ASP A 232 2.79 -3.06 6.29
C ASP A 232 4.13 -2.99 7.03
N ARG A 233 4.57 -1.77 7.35
CA ARG A 233 5.80 -1.55 8.12
C ARG A 233 5.73 -2.18 9.51
N PHE A 234 4.60 -2.01 10.19
CA PHE A 234 4.39 -2.55 11.53
C PHE A 234 4.30 -4.07 11.52
N ALA A 235 3.60 -4.64 10.55
CA ALA A 235 3.43 -6.10 10.45
C ALA A 235 4.68 -6.82 9.93
N GLY A 236 5.60 -6.11 9.24
CA GLY A 236 6.73 -6.71 8.52
C GLY A 236 6.32 -7.55 7.31
N THR A 237 5.03 -7.58 7.00
CA THR A 237 4.43 -8.31 5.88
C THR A 237 3.29 -7.49 5.30
N PRO A 238 3.01 -7.61 3.99
CA PRO A 238 1.90 -6.88 3.38
C PRO A 238 0.55 -7.25 4.00
N ALA A 239 -0.18 -6.24 4.46
CA ALA A 239 -1.53 -6.38 5.01
C ALA A 239 -2.54 -6.71 3.91
N LEU A 240 -3.52 -7.56 4.23
CA LEU A 240 -4.73 -7.67 3.42
C LEU A 240 -5.69 -6.57 3.85
N THR A 241 -6.08 -5.70 2.93
CA THR A 241 -6.89 -4.51 3.25
C THR A 241 -8.06 -4.32 2.31
N ALA A 242 -9.24 -4.07 2.87
CA ALA A 242 -10.42 -3.55 2.18
C ALA A 242 -10.79 -2.22 2.86
N LEU A 243 -10.14 -1.13 2.42
CA LEU A 243 -10.26 0.21 2.98
C LEU A 243 -10.78 1.19 1.94
N ASP A 244 -11.71 2.04 2.36
CA ASP A 244 -12.18 3.24 1.66
C ASP A 244 -11.87 4.51 2.48
N GLU A 245 -12.40 5.65 2.06
CA GLU A 245 -12.17 6.95 2.73
C GLU A 245 -12.73 7.02 4.15
N THR A 246 -13.70 6.19 4.49
CA THR A 246 -14.37 6.16 5.81
C THR A 246 -13.77 5.11 6.74
N GLY A 247 -13.03 4.15 6.22
CA GLY A 247 -12.43 3.06 6.98
C GLY A 247 -12.47 1.72 6.27
N GLY A 248 -12.72 0.64 7.01
CA GLY A 248 -12.86 -0.72 6.48
C GLY A 248 -12.09 -1.76 7.27
N THR A 249 -11.79 -2.88 6.61
CA THR A 249 -11.20 -4.06 7.26
C THR A 249 -9.74 -4.24 6.88
N VAL A 250 -8.96 -4.64 7.87
CA VAL A 250 -7.54 -5.00 7.77
C VAL A 250 -7.34 -6.38 8.38
N LEU A 251 -6.64 -7.26 7.67
CA LEU A 251 -6.24 -8.57 8.17
C LEU A 251 -4.71 -8.65 8.12
N LEU A 252 -4.08 -8.82 9.28
CA LEU A 252 -2.63 -9.02 9.39
C LEU A 252 -2.37 -10.48 9.73
N PRO A 253 -1.58 -11.23 8.94
CA PRO A 253 -1.17 -12.57 9.29
C PRO A 253 -0.43 -12.57 10.63
N VAL A 254 -0.77 -13.50 11.52
CA VAL A 254 -0.14 -13.61 12.85
C VAL A 254 0.97 -14.64 12.79
N ALA A 255 2.23 -14.18 12.96
CA ALA A 255 3.39 -15.04 13.15
C ALA A 255 3.39 -15.66 14.56
N GLU A 256 4.30 -16.62 14.83
CA GLU A 256 4.46 -17.22 16.18
C GLU A 256 4.74 -16.16 17.26
N THR A 257 5.58 -15.18 16.94
CA THR A 257 5.84 -14.00 17.78
C THR A 257 5.46 -12.74 17.03
N PRO A 258 4.20 -12.26 17.16
CA PRO A 258 3.76 -11.08 16.43
C PRO A 258 4.52 -9.82 16.87
N PRO A 259 4.82 -8.89 15.94
CA PRO A 259 5.51 -7.63 16.25
C PRO A 259 4.80 -6.79 17.33
N TRP A 260 3.50 -6.97 17.48
CA TRP A 260 2.66 -6.27 18.47
C TRP A 260 2.60 -6.93 19.86
N SER A 261 3.44 -7.94 20.13
CA SER A 261 3.53 -8.57 21.46
C SER A 261 4.33 -7.73 22.47
N GLY A 262 5.03 -6.68 22.01
CA GLY A 262 5.80 -5.79 22.86
C GLY A 262 4.97 -4.75 23.63
N PRO A 263 5.64 -3.92 24.47
CA PRO A 263 5.03 -2.78 25.14
C PRO A 263 4.38 -1.82 24.13
N GLY A 264 3.16 -1.35 24.41
CA GLY A 264 2.39 -0.52 23.48
C GLY A 264 1.60 -1.32 22.44
N GLY A 265 2.22 -2.28 21.79
CA GLY A 265 1.58 -3.25 20.93
C GLY A 265 0.65 -2.65 19.86
N LEU A 266 -0.57 -3.15 19.79
CA LEU A 266 -1.57 -2.67 18.84
C LEU A 266 -2.03 -1.22 19.05
N ARG A 267 -1.86 -0.67 20.27
CA ARG A 267 -2.16 0.75 20.52
C ARG A 267 -1.18 1.65 19.78
N ASP A 268 0.09 1.27 19.75
CA ASP A 268 1.12 2.01 19.02
C ASP A 268 0.86 1.95 17.51
N LEU A 269 0.38 0.80 17.00
CA LEU A 269 -0.04 0.67 15.60
C LEU A 269 -1.15 1.68 15.24
N VAL A 270 -2.20 1.76 16.08
CA VAL A 270 -3.32 2.67 15.83
C VAL A 270 -2.88 4.12 15.97
N ALA A 271 -2.00 4.44 16.93
CA ALA A 271 -1.41 5.76 17.07
C ALA A 271 -0.55 6.14 15.85
N GLU A 272 0.24 5.19 15.30
CA GLU A 272 1.00 5.39 14.08
C GLU A 272 0.09 5.61 12.87
N ALA A 273 -0.97 4.79 12.73
CA ALA A 273 -1.97 4.95 11.68
C ALA A 273 -2.66 6.33 11.76
N THR A 274 -3.00 6.80 12.96
CA THR A 274 -3.56 8.13 13.21
C THR A 274 -2.60 9.24 12.76
N ARG A 275 -1.33 9.15 13.15
CA ARG A 275 -0.30 10.13 12.73
C ARG A 275 -0.08 10.11 11.21
N ALA A 276 0.02 8.93 10.63
CA ALA A 276 0.24 8.77 9.19
C ALA A 276 -0.94 9.29 8.36
N ALA A 277 -2.16 9.03 8.82
CA ALA A 277 -3.39 9.47 8.16
C ALA A 277 -3.65 10.98 8.31
N GLY A 278 -3.19 11.57 9.43
CA GLY A 278 -3.50 12.95 9.80
C GLY A 278 -4.96 13.13 10.27
N VAL A 279 -5.66 12.04 10.59
CA VAL A 279 -7.07 12.05 11.04
C VAL A 279 -7.27 11.12 12.23
N PRO A 280 -8.29 11.35 13.07
CA PRO A 280 -8.63 10.43 14.15
C PRO A 280 -8.96 9.05 13.59
N VAL A 281 -8.38 7.99 14.18
CA VAL A 281 -8.66 6.59 13.83
C VAL A 281 -9.26 5.88 15.04
N VAL A 282 -10.45 5.32 14.86
CA VAL A 282 -11.04 4.36 15.79
C VAL A 282 -10.83 2.97 15.22
N ALA A 283 -10.28 2.07 16.02
CA ALA A 283 -10.02 0.70 15.61
C ALA A 283 -10.64 -0.28 16.61
N ALA A 284 -11.24 -1.35 16.10
CA ALA A 284 -11.54 -2.54 16.88
C ALA A 284 -10.73 -3.71 16.34
N ALA A 285 -10.19 -4.56 17.24
CA ALA A 285 -9.30 -5.64 16.81
C ALA A 285 -9.39 -6.87 17.72
N GLU A 286 -9.32 -8.04 17.06
CA GLU A 286 -9.18 -9.34 17.73
C GLU A 286 -8.38 -10.31 16.86
N THR A 287 -7.74 -11.31 17.48
CA THR A 287 -7.05 -12.37 16.76
C THR A 287 -7.98 -13.55 16.55
N THR A 288 -8.09 -14.01 15.29
CA THR A 288 -9.04 -15.04 14.89
C THR A 288 -8.39 -16.07 13.95
N GLU A 289 -8.97 -17.25 13.91
CA GLU A 289 -8.73 -18.23 12.84
C GLU A 289 -9.41 -17.78 11.55
N PRO A 290 -8.91 -18.22 10.37
CA PRO A 290 -9.45 -17.79 9.08
C PRO A 290 -10.96 -17.97 8.92
N GLY A 291 -11.53 -19.09 9.40
CA GLY A 291 -12.98 -19.36 9.31
C GLY A 291 -13.85 -18.46 10.22
N ALA A 292 -13.25 -17.82 11.24
CA ALA A 292 -13.94 -16.92 12.14
C ALA A 292 -13.85 -15.44 11.73
N VAL A 293 -13.12 -15.12 10.66
CA VAL A 293 -12.93 -13.75 10.16
C VAL A 293 -14.26 -13.00 9.93
N PRO A 294 -15.27 -13.58 9.24
CA PRO A 294 -16.52 -12.84 9.02
C PRO A 294 -17.22 -12.42 10.31
N ALA A 295 -17.26 -13.32 11.30
CA ALA A 295 -17.88 -13.03 12.61
C ALA A 295 -17.07 -11.97 13.38
N ALA A 296 -15.75 -12.00 13.29
CA ALA A 296 -14.88 -11.02 13.91
C ALA A 296 -15.03 -9.63 13.28
N VAL A 297 -15.11 -9.55 11.95
CA VAL A 297 -15.34 -8.30 11.22
C VAL A 297 -16.68 -7.68 11.62
N ALA A 298 -17.75 -8.48 11.67
CA ALA A 298 -19.06 -8.01 12.10
C ALA A 298 -19.03 -7.47 13.54
N ARG A 299 -18.42 -8.21 14.47
CA ARG A 299 -18.27 -7.79 15.87
C ARG A 299 -17.42 -6.52 16.00
N ASN A 300 -16.31 -6.42 15.30
CA ASN A 300 -15.45 -5.24 15.31
C ASN A 300 -16.18 -4.02 14.74
N ALA A 301 -16.99 -4.18 13.68
CA ALA A 301 -17.81 -3.10 13.14
C ALA A 301 -18.84 -2.60 14.16
N GLU A 302 -19.50 -3.53 14.91
CA GLU A 302 -20.41 -3.17 15.99
C GLU A 302 -19.68 -2.36 17.09
N ILE A 303 -18.44 -2.76 17.47
CA ILE A 303 -17.63 -2.05 18.47
C ILE A 303 -17.27 -0.65 17.97
N VAL A 304 -16.79 -0.52 16.74
CA VAL A 304 -16.44 0.79 16.14
C VAL A 304 -17.66 1.72 16.10
N ALA A 305 -18.82 1.21 15.67
CA ALA A 305 -20.06 1.97 15.64
C ALA A 305 -20.51 2.39 17.06
N LEU A 306 -20.33 1.52 18.04
CA LEU A 306 -20.64 1.80 19.45
C LEU A 306 -19.73 2.92 20.00
N VAL A 307 -18.43 2.84 19.74
CA VAL A 307 -17.44 3.85 20.14
C VAL A 307 -17.81 5.23 19.56
N ALA A 308 -18.17 5.27 18.28
CA ALA A 308 -18.59 6.50 17.60
C ALA A 308 -19.86 7.11 18.25
N ARG A 309 -20.90 6.28 18.50
CA ARG A 309 -22.16 6.74 19.13
C ARG A 309 -21.96 7.19 20.57
N THR A 310 -21.05 6.58 21.31
CA THR A 310 -20.80 6.92 22.71
C THR A 310 -19.84 8.09 22.89
N GLY A 311 -19.29 8.64 21.79
CA GLY A 311 -18.35 9.76 21.80
C GLY A 311 -17.03 9.44 22.51
N ARG A 312 -16.62 8.18 22.53
CA ARG A 312 -15.32 7.78 23.08
C ARG A 312 -14.19 8.30 22.20
N PRO A 313 -13.00 8.57 22.76
CA PRO A 313 -11.87 9.10 21.99
C PRO A 313 -11.40 8.13 20.90
N ALA A 314 -10.71 8.66 19.89
CA ALA A 314 -10.03 7.84 18.90
C ALA A 314 -8.99 6.92 19.55
N GLY A 315 -8.82 5.72 19.03
CA GLY A 315 -7.90 4.72 19.56
C GLY A 315 -8.33 3.29 19.29
N LEU A 316 -7.63 2.35 19.93
CA LEU A 316 -7.90 0.91 19.84
C LEU A 316 -8.88 0.47 20.92
N TYR A 317 -9.90 -0.28 20.50
CA TYR A 317 -10.88 -0.93 21.37
C TYR A 317 -10.94 -2.43 21.15
N ARG A 318 -11.07 -3.18 22.21
CA ARG A 318 -11.38 -4.61 22.19
C ARG A 318 -12.77 -4.81 22.82
N LEU A 319 -13.37 -5.95 22.57
CA LEU A 319 -14.66 -6.27 23.20
C LEU A 319 -14.61 -6.12 24.73
N ALA A 320 -13.47 -6.49 25.34
CA ALA A 320 -13.26 -6.35 26.78
C ALA A 320 -13.37 -4.90 27.29
N ASP A 321 -13.04 -3.91 26.46
CA ASP A 321 -13.06 -2.49 26.82
C ASP A 321 -14.46 -1.88 26.78
N VAL A 322 -15.44 -2.58 26.19
CA VAL A 322 -16.80 -2.10 25.94
C VAL A 322 -17.87 -3.15 26.22
N LEU A 323 -17.58 -4.17 27.05
CA LEU A 323 -18.45 -5.31 27.30
C LEU A 323 -19.87 -4.93 27.70
N LEU A 324 -20.00 -4.00 28.62
CA LEU A 324 -21.31 -3.57 29.13
C LEU A 324 -22.10 -2.82 28.07
N GLU A 325 -21.47 -1.83 27.44
CA GLU A 325 -22.06 -1.01 26.38
C GLU A 325 -22.42 -1.88 25.19
N TYR A 326 -21.55 -2.84 24.84
CA TYR A 326 -21.77 -3.77 23.73
C TYR A 326 -23.01 -4.65 24.01
N GLN A 327 -23.15 -5.18 25.24
CA GLN A 327 -24.31 -5.96 25.61
C GLN A 327 -25.59 -5.12 25.62
N LEU A 328 -25.51 -3.89 26.14
CA LEU A 328 -26.66 -2.98 26.24
C LEU A 328 -27.00 -2.30 24.89
N SER A 329 -26.18 -2.43 23.86
CA SER A 329 -26.50 -1.89 22.52
C SER A 329 -27.27 -2.88 21.63
N ARG A 330 -27.42 -4.13 22.06
CA ARG A 330 -28.16 -5.15 21.29
C ARG A 330 -29.66 -4.91 21.35
N PRO A 331 -30.35 -4.88 20.19
CA PRO A 331 -31.80 -4.66 20.17
C PRO A 331 -32.54 -5.69 21.02
N SER A 332 -33.29 -5.22 22.01
CA SER A 332 -34.10 -6.06 22.92
C SER A 332 -35.18 -5.23 23.60
N GLU A 333 -36.22 -5.89 24.15
CA GLU A 333 -37.22 -5.20 24.97
C GLU A 333 -36.58 -4.58 26.22
N ALA A 334 -35.57 -5.22 26.79
CA ALA A 334 -34.83 -4.69 27.92
C ALA A 334 -34.09 -3.39 27.59
N LEU A 335 -33.46 -3.30 26.41
CA LEU A 335 -32.83 -2.07 25.92
C LEU A 335 -33.84 -0.92 25.83
N ASN A 336 -35.00 -1.16 25.20
CA ASN A 336 -36.09 -0.21 25.11
C ASN A 336 -36.63 0.19 26.48
N GLY A 337 -36.74 -0.80 27.38
CA GLY A 337 -37.17 -0.57 28.78
C GLY A 337 -36.20 0.35 29.53
N LEU A 338 -34.89 0.12 29.41
CA LEU A 338 -33.87 0.97 30.01
C LEU A 338 -33.87 2.39 29.43
N ALA A 339 -33.96 2.55 28.11
CA ALA A 339 -34.00 3.87 27.47
C ALA A 339 -35.23 4.68 27.96
N ARG A 340 -36.39 4.03 28.14
CA ARG A 340 -37.63 4.66 28.64
C ARG A 340 -37.50 5.25 30.05
N LEU A 341 -36.61 4.76 30.90
CA LEU A 341 -36.39 5.30 32.25
C LEU A 341 -35.94 6.79 32.20
N LEU A 342 -35.34 7.23 31.13
CA LEU A 342 -34.85 8.61 30.97
C LEU A 342 -35.80 9.51 30.15
N LEU A 343 -36.91 9.00 29.60
CA LEU A 343 -37.91 9.80 28.87
C LEU A 343 -38.39 11.04 29.67
N PRO A 344 -38.60 11.00 30.98
CA PRO A 344 -39.00 12.18 31.73
C PRO A 344 -37.97 13.30 31.77
N LEU A 345 -36.72 13.01 31.35
CA LEU A 345 -35.64 13.98 31.29
C LEU A 345 -35.39 14.55 29.88
N GLU A 346 -36.00 14.01 28.84
CA GLU A 346 -35.79 14.48 27.44
C GLU A 346 -36.22 15.92 27.24
N ALA A 347 -37.31 16.35 27.84
CA ALA A 347 -37.76 17.73 27.84
C ALA A 347 -36.91 18.69 28.70
N LYS A 348 -35.86 18.18 29.35
CA LYS A 348 -35.03 18.92 30.29
C LYS A 348 -33.55 18.58 30.10
N PRO A 349 -32.96 19.01 28.99
CA PRO A 349 -31.59 18.63 28.62
C PRO A 349 -30.53 19.02 29.67
N GLU A 350 -30.81 20.06 30.47
CA GLU A 350 -29.92 20.48 31.55
C GLU A 350 -29.87 19.46 32.71
N LEU A 351 -30.94 18.69 32.94
CA LEU A 351 -30.98 17.62 33.96
C LEU A 351 -30.22 16.40 33.44
N LEU A 352 -30.43 16.03 32.19
CA LEU A 352 -29.77 14.92 31.57
C LEU A 352 -28.24 15.15 31.51
N HIS A 353 -27.83 16.32 31.07
CA HIS A 353 -26.42 16.72 31.05
C HIS A 353 -25.80 16.74 32.46
N THR A 354 -26.58 17.16 33.46
CA THR A 354 -26.13 17.08 34.87
C THR A 354 -25.95 15.65 35.33
N LEU A 355 -26.84 14.73 34.97
CA LEU A 355 -26.73 13.32 35.31
C LEU A 355 -25.47 12.71 34.67
N GLU A 356 -25.29 12.93 33.37
CA GLU A 356 -24.13 12.45 32.62
C GLU A 356 -22.81 12.96 33.26
N THR A 357 -22.70 14.26 33.49
CA THR A 357 -21.53 14.88 34.10
C THR A 357 -21.28 14.37 35.51
N TYR A 358 -22.32 14.22 36.33
CA TYR A 358 -22.20 13.73 37.69
C TYR A 358 -21.69 12.28 37.75
N LEU A 359 -22.18 11.41 36.86
CA LEU A 359 -21.69 10.04 36.73
C LEU A 359 -20.27 9.98 36.22
N ALA A 360 -19.95 10.76 35.21
CA ALA A 360 -18.59 10.85 34.61
C ALA A 360 -17.51 11.29 35.61
N HIS A 361 -17.90 12.09 36.62
CA HIS A 361 -17.00 12.55 37.68
C HIS A 361 -17.11 11.69 38.95
N GLY A 362 -17.55 10.44 38.84
CA GLY A 362 -17.56 9.49 39.97
C GLY A 362 -18.46 9.90 41.10
N LEU A 363 -19.58 10.58 40.82
CA LEU A 363 -20.54 11.12 41.80
C LEU A 363 -19.98 12.27 42.66
N ASP A 364 -18.86 12.88 42.24
CA ASP A 364 -18.34 14.06 42.92
C ASP A 364 -19.11 15.32 42.49
N ARG A 365 -19.92 15.84 43.41
CA ARG A 365 -20.74 17.03 43.15
C ARG A 365 -19.94 18.30 42.90
N ARG A 366 -18.72 18.43 43.50
CA ARG A 366 -17.87 19.61 43.30
C ARG A 366 -17.20 19.59 41.93
N ALA A 367 -16.66 18.43 41.55
CA ALA A 367 -16.09 18.23 40.23
C ALA A 367 -17.15 18.39 39.15
N ALA A 368 -18.34 17.82 39.32
CA ALA A 368 -19.45 17.99 38.39
C ALA A 368 -19.92 19.47 38.28
N ALA A 369 -19.99 20.17 39.43
CA ALA A 369 -20.37 21.58 39.44
C ALA A 369 -19.37 22.48 38.71
N ALA A 370 -18.07 22.21 38.88
CA ALA A 370 -17.01 22.92 38.17
C ALA A 370 -17.11 22.66 36.65
N ALA A 371 -17.30 21.40 36.23
CA ALA A 371 -17.45 21.04 34.82
C ALA A 371 -18.71 21.66 34.18
N LEU A 372 -19.80 21.81 34.94
CA LEU A 372 -21.05 22.39 34.49
C LEU A 372 -21.13 23.91 34.64
N HIS A 373 -20.07 24.53 35.19
CA HIS A 373 -20.02 25.99 35.53
C HIS A 373 -21.23 26.43 36.40
N VAL A 374 -21.60 25.62 37.41
CA VAL A 374 -22.68 25.94 38.34
C VAL A 374 -22.24 25.79 39.81
N HIS A 375 -23.06 26.29 40.75
CA HIS A 375 -22.79 26.07 42.14
C HIS A 375 -23.09 24.60 42.55
N PRO A 376 -22.35 23.97 43.49
CA PRO A 376 -22.59 22.60 43.94
C PRO A 376 -24.03 22.36 44.42
N ASN A 377 -24.67 23.33 45.08
CA ASN A 377 -26.06 23.22 45.49
C ASN A 377 -27.03 23.10 44.29
N THR A 378 -26.67 23.65 43.12
CA THR A 378 -27.46 23.48 41.91
C THR A 378 -27.39 22.06 41.39
N VAL A 379 -26.21 21.41 41.49
CA VAL A 379 -26.06 19.97 41.16
C VAL A 379 -26.94 19.16 42.10
N ASP A 380 -26.89 19.38 43.43
CA ASP A 380 -27.73 18.66 44.43
C ASP A 380 -29.21 18.84 44.15
N TYR A 381 -29.65 20.05 43.79
CA TYR A 381 -31.04 20.33 43.42
C TYR A 381 -31.46 19.55 42.17
N ARG A 382 -30.62 19.59 41.12
CA ARG A 382 -30.88 18.89 39.86
C ARG A 382 -30.93 17.39 40.04
N ILE A 383 -30.01 16.78 40.80
CA ILE A 383 -29.97 15.36 41.12
C ILE A 383 -31.23 14.91 41.88
N ARG A 384 -31.69 15.70 42.87
CA ARG A 384 -32.95 15.42 43.56
C ARG A 384 -34.15 15.53 42.63
N ARG A 385 -34.14 16.47 41.67
CA ARG A 385 -35.20 16.62 40.68
C ARG A 385 -35.22 15.46 39.69
N ILE A 386 -34.05 14.95 39.25
CA ILE A 386 -33.93 13.73 38.44
C ILE A 386 -34.58 12.55 39.19
N GLY A 387 -34.26 12.34 40.47
CA GLY A 387 -34.84 11.27 41.28
C GLY A 387 -36.34 11.33 41.36
N ARG A 388 -36.95 12.56 41.48
CA ARG A 388 -38.40 12.73 41.47
C ARG A 388 -39.08 12.45 40.14
N LEU A 389 -38.40 12.73 39.05
CA LEU A 389 -38.93 12.54 37.69
C LEU A 389 -38.80 11.09 37.22
N THR A 390 -37.71 10.43 37.53
CA THR A 390 -37.43 9.06 37.08
C THR A 390 -37.81 7.98 38.07
N GLY A 391 -38.05 8.36 39.34
CA GLY A 391 -38.19 7.41 40.44
C GLY A 391 -36.88 6.77 40.92
N LEU A 392 -35.74 7.09 40.31
CA LEU A 392 -34.42 6.50 40.53
C LEU A 392 -33.47 7.53 41.17
N SER A 393 -32.81 7.17 42.25
CA SER A 393 -31.86 8.06 42.96
C SER A 393 -30.40 7.61 42.76
N PRO A 394 -29.53 8.48 42.21
CA PRO A 394 -28.11 8.14 42.08
C PRO A 394 -27.38 7.83 43.40
N ALA A 395 -28.00 8.21 44.55
CA ALA A 395 -27.47 7.88 45.87
C ALA A 395 -27.74 6.43 46.30
N ARG A 396 -28.63 5.71 45.61
CA ARG A 396 -28.91 4.29 45.88
C ARG A 396 -28.15 3.42 44.86
N PRO A 397 -27.31 2.46 45.29
CA PRO A 397 -26.48 1.65 44.37
C PRO A 397 -27.26 0.93 43.27
N ALA A 398 -28.44 0.36 43.60
CA ALA A 398 -29.30 -0.32 42.62
C ALA A 398 -29.83 0.65 41.54
N ASP A 399 -30.28 1.83 41.93
CA ASP A 399 -30.78 2.86 41.00
C ASP A 399 -29.68 3.44 40.17
N LEU A 400 -28.47 3.59 40.73
CA LEU A 400 -27.30 4.06 40.03
C LEU A 400 -26.95 3.14 38.84
N GLN A 401 -27.02 1.82 39.02
CA GLN A 401 -26.82 0.85 37.95
C GLN A 401 -27.86 1.01 36.84
N HIS A 402 -29.14 1.16 37.20
CA HIS A 402 -30.20 1.40 36.23
C HIS A 402 -30.03 2.73 35.47
N LEU A 403 -29.66 3.81 36.16
CA LEU A 403 -29.41 5.10 35.54
C LEU A 403 -28.21 5.06 34.58
N SER A 404 -27.15 4.38 34.98
CA SER A 404 -25.96 4.19 34.13
C SER A 404 -26.29 3.36 32.89
N ALA A 405 -27.00 2.23 33.06
CA ALA A 405 -27.45 1.39 31.97
C ALA A 405 -28.44 2.13 31.04
N ALA A 406 -29.34 2.93 31.60
CA ALA A 406 -30.30 3.73 30.83
C ALA A 406 -29.62 4.82 29.95
N LEU A 407 -28.55 5.44 30.43
CA LEU A 407 -27.77 6.38 29.62
C LEU A 407 -27.08 5.70 28.43
N VAL A 408 -26.53 4.50 28.65
CA VAL A 408 -25.95 3.70 27.55
C VAL A 408 -27.06 3.29 26.57
N ALA A 409 -28.16 2.76 27.06
CA ALA A 409 -29.31 2.33 26.26
C ALA A 409 -29.85 3.46 25.38
N ARG A 410 -30.01 4.66 25.94
CA ARG A 410 -30.51 5.84 25.24
C ARG A 410 -29.62 6.25 24.07
N ARG A 411 -28.30 6.10 24.19
CA ARG A 411 -27.34 6.40 23.11
C ARG A 411 -27.33 5.31 22.04
N SER A 412 -27.93 4.17 22.33
CA SER A 412 -27.95 3.01 21.43
C SER A 412 -29.25 2.86 20.63
N VAL A 413 -30.32 3.53 21.07
CA VAL A 413 -31.62 3.65 20.40
C VAL A 413 -31.68 4.98 19.62
#